data_80d9f915cd046b384623055988b6add3
#
_entry.id   80d9f915cd046b384623055988b6add3
#
_cell.length_a   1.000
_cell.length_b   1.000
_cell.length_c   1.000
_cell.angle_alpha   90.00
_cell.angle_beta   90.00
_cell.angle_gamma   90.00
#
_symmetry.space_group_name_H-M   'P 1'
#
loop_
_entity.id
_entity.type
_entity.pdbx_description
1 polymer ?
#
loop_
_entity_poly.entity_id
_entity_poly.type
_entity_poly.pdbx_seq_one_letter_code
_entity_poly.pdbx_strand_id
1 'polypeptide(L)'
;VNNDDVKGFESLIPGVVCRPLQIHQDQRGWLAEIFRQDELSPEHLPMMAYISVTHPGVGRGPHAHHRQTDLFCFPGPGEFRVTLWDQRPESPAFGLRQEFVLGENCPGLLIIPPGVVHGYRNLSDRPGLVCNFANRLYRGSGRREPVDEIRFEDTPDSPFRLE
;
A
#
# COMPACT_ATOMS: atom_id res chain seq x y z
N VAL A 1 -20.16 11.75 -1.60
CA VAL A 1 -19.64 10.55 -0.92
C VAL A 1 -20.52 10.36 0.32
N ASN A 2 -21.29 9.28 0.38
CA ASN A 2 -22.10 8.97 1.55
C ASN A 2 -21.19 8.54 2.71
N ASN A 3 -21.53 8.91 3.96
CA ASN A 3 -20.76 8.57 5.16
C ASN A 3 -20.54 7.04 5.37
N ASP A 4 -21.27 6.18 4.68
CA ASP A 4 -21.13 4.72 4.75
C ASP A 4 -19.92 4.20 3.95
N ASP A 5 -19.47 4.93 2.93
CA ASP A 5 -18.33 4.55 2.09
C ASP A 5 -16.97 4.76 2.80
N VAL A 6 -16.94 5.50 3.91
CA VAL A 6 -15.69 5.86 4.63
C VAL A 6 -15.25 4.77 5.62
N LYS A 7 -16.15 3.94 6.12
CA LYS A 7 -15.84 2.93 7.16
C LYS A 7 -14.80 1.88 6.76
N GLY A 8 -14.68 1.58 5.47
CA GLY A 8 -13.68 0.63 4.95
C GLY A 8 -12.27 1.19 4.84
N PHE A 9 -12.11 2.50 5.02
CA PHE A 9 -10.85 3.22 4.83
C PHE A 9 -10.24 3.77 6.12
N GLU A 10 -10.86 3.53 7.27
CA GLU A 10 -10.33 4.00 8.55
C GLU A 10 -9.16 3.13 9.01
N SER A 11 -8.01 3.77 9.28
CA SER A 11 -6.86 3.07 9.83
C SER A 11 -6.77 3.23 11.34
N LEU A 12 -6.54 2.09 12.02
CA LEU A 12 -6.25 2.02 13.46
C LEU A 12 -4.75 2.13 13.77
N ILE A 13 -3.91 2.05 12.72
CA ILE A 13 -2.46 2.16 12.83
C ILE A 13 -2.05 3.62 12.60
N PRO A 14 -1.47 4.30 13.60
CA PRO A 14 -1.09 5.71 13.47
C PRO A 14 -0.16 5.96 12.29
N GLY A 15 -0.45 7.00 11.50
CA GLY A 15 0.32 7.39 10.32
C GLY A 15 -0.01 6.58 9.06
N VAL A 16 -0.74 5.49 9.14
CA VAL A 16 -1.32 4.84 7.97
C VAL A 16 -2.55 5.63 7.52
N VAL A 17 -2.59 5.97 6.23
CA VAL A 17 -3.72 6.65 5.61
C VAL A 17 -4.28 5.75 4.53
N CYS A 18 -5.57 5.43 4.62
CA CYS A 18 -6.30 4.74 3.55
C CYS A 18 -7.43 5.65 3.08
N ARG A 19 -7.54 5.84 1.77
CA ARG A 19 -8.62 6.66 1.20
C ARG A 19 -9.12 6.10 -0.12
N PRO A 20 -10.43 6.26 -0.44
CA PRO A 20 -10.96 5.89 -1.74
C PRO A 20 -10.37 6.80 -2.83
N LEU A 21 -10.24 6.27 -4.04
CA LEU A 21 -10.04 7.08 -5.22
C LEU A 21 -11.37 7.69 -5.66
N GLN A 22 -11.36 8.97 -5.98
CA GLN A 22 -12.52 9.62 -6.60
C GLN A 22 -12.55 9.28 -8.10
N ILE A 23 -13.46 8.41 -8.48
CA ILE A 23 -13.61 7.98 -9.88
C ILE A 23 -14.50 8.97 -10.63
N HIS A 24 -13.96 9.51 -11.73
CA HIS A 24 -14.68 10.35 -12.69
C HIS A 24 -14.95 9.54 -13.95
N GLN A 25 -16.18 9.12 -14.16
CA GLN A 25 -16.58 8.27 -15.29
C GLN A 25 -17.26 9.09 -16.38
N ASP A 26 -16.91 8.77 -17.66
CA ASP A 26 -17.55 9.31 -18.85
C ASP A 26 -17.66 8.25 -19.95
N GLN A 27 -18.04 8.65 -21.18
CA GLN A 27 -18.20 7.74 -22.32
C GLN A 27 -16.89 7.06 -22.77
N ARG A 28 -15.74 7.58 -22.38
CA ARG A 28 -14.41 7.05 -22.75
C ARG A 28 -13.87 6.07 -21.72
N GLY A 29 -14.50 5.97 -20.53
CA GLY A 29 -14.04 5.18 -19.40
C GLY A 29 -14.02 6.01 -18.11
N TRP A 30 -12.99 5.86 -17.29
CA TRP A 30 -12.87 6.59 -16.04
C TRP A 30 -11.47 7.18 -15.84
N LEU A 31 -11.40 8.20 -15.02
CA LEU A 31 -10.17 8.85 -14.57
C LEU A 31 -10.24 9.03 -13.05
N ALA A 32 -9.11 8.88 -12.37
CA ALA A 32 -8.97 9.25 -10.97
C ALA A 32 -7.63 9.91 -10.72
N GLU A 33 -7.62 10.95 -9.89
CA GLU A 33 -6.36 11.47 -9.34
C GLU A 33 -5.87 10.53 -8.24
N ILE A 34 -4.62 10.08 -8.33
CA ILE A 34 -4.03 9.21 -7.32
C ILE A 34 -3.59 10.04 -6.12
N PHE A 35 -2.88 11.13 -6.38
CA PHE A 35 -2.46 12.10 -5.37
C PHE A 35 -2.26 13.47 -5.98
N ARG A 36 -2.29 14.47 -5.13
CA ARG A 36 -1.92 15.85 -5.45
C ARG A 36 -0.82 16.29 -4.50
N GLN A 37 0.17 17.02 -5.00
CA GLN A 37 1.29 17.52 -4.20
C GLN A 37 0.82 18.44 -3.06
N ASP A 38 -0.20 19.24 -3.33
CA ASP A 38 -0.77 20.19 -2.38
C ASP A 38 -1.67 19.53 -1.29
N GLU A 39 -1.93 18.22 -1.41
CA GLU A 39 -2.72 17.44 -0.44
C GLU A 39 -1.86 16.42 0.34
N LEU A 40 -0.62 16.20 -0.08
CA LEU A 40 0.31 15.31 0.62
C LEU A 40 1.23 16.11 1.54
N SER A 41 1.50 15.57 2.73
CA SER A 41 2.55 16.12 3.56
C SER A 41 3.92 15.96 2.88
N PRO A 42 4.87 16.88 3.09
CA PRO A 42 6.17 16.87 2.41
C PRO A 42 6.95 15.56 2.56
N GLU A 43 6.81 14.90 3.71
CA GLU A 43 7.47 13.61 4.00
C GLU A 43 6.91 12.43 3.19
N HIS A 44 5.71 12.57 2.61
CA HIS A 44 5.07 11.52 1.80
C HIS A 44 5.23 11.76 0.29
N LEU A 45 5.85 12.88 -0.11
CA LEU A 45 5.98 13.19 -1.54
C LEU A 45 6.78 12.13 -2.28
N PRO A 46 6.23 11.54 -3.36
CA PRO A 46 6.91 10.49 -4.11
C PRO A 46 8.19 10.98 -4.79
N MET A 47 9.23 10.15 -4.77
CA MET A 47 10.47 10.34 -5.53
C MET A 47 10.62 9.37 -6.68
N MET A 48 9.90 8.25 -6.65
CA MET A 48 9.85 7.30 -7.77
C MET A 48 8.49 6.60 -7.81
N ALA A 49 8.19 5.96 -8.92
CA ALA A 49 7.01 5.13 -9.08
C ALA A 49 7.35 3.84 -9.81
N TYR A 50 6.62 2.78 -9.48
CA TYR A 50 6.62 1.53 -10.24
C TYR A 50 5.23 0.90 -10.28
N ILE A 51 5.03 0.04 -11.28
CA ILE A 51 3.84 -0.78 -11.44
C ILE A 51 4.22 -2.23 -11.20
N SER A 52 3.39 -2.95 -10.47
CA SER A 52 3.49 -4.40 -10.33
C SER A 52 2.22 -5.08 -10.79
N VAL A 53 2.39 -6.20 -11.49
CA VAL A 53 1.30 -7.12 -11.81
C VAL A 53 1.48 -8.37 -10.96
N THR A 54 0.40 -8.79 -10.29
CA THR A 54 0.41 -9.93 -9.38
C THR A 54 -0.59 -10.97 -9.86
N HIS A 55 -0.13 -12.22 -10.05
CA HIS A 55 -0.97 -13.32 -10.51
C HIS A 55 -2.05 -13.71 -9.48
N PRO A 56 -3.11 -14.41 -9.91
CA PRO A 56 -4.16 -14.92 -9.03
C PRO A 56 -3.62 -15.67 -7.81
N GLY A 57 -4.11 -15.37 -6.62
CA GLY A 57 -3.75 -16.03 -5.39
C GLY A 57 -2.33 -15.78 -4.88
N VAL A 58 -1.50 -15.03 -5.62
CA VAL A 58 -0.12 -14.72 -5.24
C VAL A 58 -0.08 -13.48 -4.35
N GLY A 59 0.84 -13.47 -3.38
CA GLY A 59 1.14 -12.31 -2.53
C GLY A 59 2.49 -11.66 -2.86
N ARG A 60 2.67 -10.44 -2.37
CA ARG A 60 3.94 -9.71 -2.32
C ARG A 60 4.16 -9.18 -0.92
N GLY A 61 5.35 -9.36 -0.39
CA GLY A 61 5.67 -9.20 1.03
C GLY A 61 5.28 -10.44 1.85
N PRO A 62 5.27 -10.37 3.18
CA PRO A 62 5.37 -9.15 3.99
C PRO A 62 6.78 -8.57 4.05
N HIS A 63 6.86 -7.26 4.02
CA HIS A 63 8.10 -6.51 4.18
C HIS A 63 7.85 -5.21 4.97
N ALA A 64 8.91 -4.55 5.35
CA ALA A 64 8.88 -3.23 5.98
C ALA A 64 10.06 -2.39 5.51
N HIS A 65 10.02 -1.10 5.78
CA HIS A 65 11.10 -0.17 5.49
C HIS A 65 11.59 0.52 6.76
N HIS A 66 12.87 0.86 6.82
CA HIS A 66 13.43 1.66 7.92
C HIS A 66 13.10 3.14 7.77
N ARG A 67 13.04 3.66 6.55
CA ARG A 67 12.92 5.09 6.25
C ARG A 67 11.95 5.42 5.13
N GLN A 68 11.62 4.45 4.27
CA GLN A 68 10.73 4.66 3.14
C GLN A 68 9.27 4.64 3.59
N THR A 69 8.50 5.59 3.09
CA THR A 69 7.03 5.54 3.07
C THR A 69 6.60 5.03 1.71
N ASP A 70 5.73 4.04 1.70
CA ASP A 70 5.06 3.58 0.49
C ASP A 70 3.71 4.25 0.32
N LEU A 71 3.39 4.62 -0.90
CA LEU A 71 2.10 5.12 -1.31
C LEU A 71 1.57 4.18 -2.38
N PHE A 72 0.81 3.16 -1.94
CA PHE A 72 0.21 2.18 -2.84
C PHE A 72 -1.13 2.66 -3.38
N CYS A 73 -1.32 2.49 -4.68
CA CYS A 73 -2.60 2.68 -5.35
C CYS A 73 -3.07 1.35 -5.92
N PHE A 74 -4.31 1.01 -5.63
CA PHE A 74 -5.01 -0.20 -6.10
C PHE A 74 -6.17 0.22 -7.01
N PRO A 75 -5.90 0.56 -8.28
CA PRO A 75 -6.93 1.10 -9.17
C PRO A 75 -7.77 0.01 -9.85
N GLY A 76 -7.36 -1.27 -9.75
CA GLY A 76 -7.79 -2.37 -10.60
C GLY A 76 -6.97 -2.44 -11.91
N PRO A 77 -7.10 -3.53 -12.70
CA PRO A 77 -7.91 -4.72 -12.39
C PRO A 77 -7.39 -5.51 -11.18
N GLY A 78 -8.28 -6.33 -10.64
CA GLY A 78 -8.00 -7.21 -9.51
C GLY A 78 -8.39 -6.61 -8.16
N GLU A 79 -8.66 -7.52 -7.22
CA GLU A 79 -8.95 -7.23 -5.81
C GLU A 79 -7.80 -7.74 -4.96
N PHE A 80 -7.39 -6.95 -3.98
CA PHE A 80 -6.27 -7.27 -3.12
C PHE A 80 -6.65 -7.19 -1.65
N ARG A 81 -6.31 -8.22 -0.88
CA ARG A 81 -6.23 -8.11 0.57
C ARG A 81 -4.87 -7.53 0.91
N VAL A 82 -4.87 -6.36 1.52
CA VAL A 82 -3.66 -5.71 2.05
C VAL A 82 -3.64 -5.95 3.55
N THR A 83 -2.58 -6.54 4.07
CA THR A 83 -2.42 -6.79 5.50
C THR A 83 -1.27 -5.95 6.05
N LEU A 84 -1.52 -5.28 7.14
CA LEU A 84 -0.58 -4.43 7.86
C LEU A 84 -0.36 -4.97 9.28
N TRP A 85 0.87 -4.82 9.80
CA TRP A 85 1.22 -5.08 11.19
C TRP A 85 2.07 -3.94 11.72
N ASP A 86 1.65 -3.29 12.79
CA ASP A 86 2.45 -2.24 13.42
C ASP A 86 3.54 -2.86 14.30
N GLN A 87 4.79 -2.71 13.90
CA GLN A 87 5.96 -3.22 14.62
C GLN A 87 6.82 -2.12 15.22
N ARG A 88 6.30 -0.90 15.29
CA ARG A 88 6.99 0.25 15.89
C ARG A 88 6.83 0.20 17.41
N PRO A 89 7.91 0.00 18.20
CA PRO A 89 7.80 -0.19 19.65
C PRO A 89 7.13 0.97 20.39
N GLU A 90 7.28 2.20 19.87
CA GLU A 90 6.70 3.40 20.47
C GLU A 90 5.26 3.70 20.01
N SER A 91 4.71 2.88 19.12
CA SER A 91 3.36 3.08 18.63
C SER A 91 2.32 2.60 19.64
N PRO A 92 1.24 3.35 19.87
CA PRO A 92 0.11 2.88 20.68
C PRO A 92 -0.62 1.69 20.04
N ALA A 93 -0.38 1.43 18.75
CA ALA A 93 -0.91 0.29 18.01
C ALA A 93 0.11 -0.84 17.83
N PHE A 94 1.21 -0.86 18.61
CA PHE A 94 2.21 -1.93 18.52
C PHE A 94 1.57 -3.32 18.62
N GLY A 95 1.90 -4.19 17.67
CA GLY A 95 1.36 -5.55 17.57
C GLY A 95 -0.02 -5.63 16.89
N LEU A 96 -0.66 -4.51 16.57
CA LEU A 96 -1.94 -4.52 15.87
C LEU A 96 -1.77 -5.04 14.44
N ARG A 97 -2.69 -5.93 14.03
CA ARG A 97 -2.87 -6.38 12.65
C ARG A 97 -4.16 -5.76 12.10
N GLN A 98 -4.07 -5.18 10.91
CA GLN A 98 -5.23 -4.61 10.20
C GLN A 98 -5.23 -5.05 8.74
N GLU A 99 -6.41 -5.21 8.17
CA GLU A 99 -6.59 -5.55 6.77
C GLU A 99 -7.48 -4.54 6.05
N PHE A 100 -7.20 -4.38 4.75
CA PHE A 100 -8.03 -3.65 3.80
C PHE A 100 -8.28 -4.54 2.58
N VAL A 101 -9.43 -4.40 1.97
CA VAL A 101 -9.69 -4.96 0.64
C VAL A 101 -9.81 -3.79 -0.33
N LEU A 102 -8.86 -3.70 -1.25
CA LEU A 102 -8.74 -2.62 -2.22
C LEU A 102 -8.58 -3.21 -3.63
N GLY A 103 -9.05 -2.49 -4.64
CA GLY A 103 -8.95 -2.93 -6.02
C GLY A 103 -10.10 -2.42 -6.88
N GLU A 104 -10.48 -3.20 -7.87
CA GLU A 104 -11.44 -2.81 -8.89
C GLU A 104 -12.81 -2.38 -8.34
N ASN A 105 -13.33 -3.09 -7.31
CA ASN A 105 -14.61 -2.75 -6.70
C ASN A 105 -14.48 -1.67 -5.61
N CYS A 106 -13.28 -1.49 -5.08
CA CYS A 106 -12.95 -0.53 -4.05
C CYS A 106 -11.60 0.14 -4.34
N PRO A 107 -11.51 0.96 -5.41
CA PRO A 107 -10.25 1.60 -5.77
C PRO A 107 -9.79 2.54 -4.66
N GLY A 108 -8.55 2.36 -4.22
CA GLY A 108 -8.04 3.09 -3.06
C GLY A 108 -6.55 3.37 -3.09
N LEU A 109 -6.17 4.34 -2.27
CA LEU A 109 -4.82 4.74 -1.97
C LEU A 109 -4.49 4.39 -0.53
N LEU A 110 -3.30 3.82 -0.31
CA LEU A 110 -2.81 3.45 1.01
C LEU A 110 -1.40 4.00 1.21
N ILE A 111 -1.23 4.88 2.21
CA ILE A 111 0.07 5.40 2.63
C ILE A 111 0.52 4.62 3.86
N ILE A 112 1.71 4.02 3.77
CA ILE A 112 2.26 3.16 4.82
C ILE A 112 3.59 3.74 5.29
N PRO A 113 3.69 4.21 6.54
CA PRO A 113 4.92 4.78 7.08
C PRO A 113 5.97 3.72 7.38
N PRO A 114 7.24 4.12 7.57
CA PRO A 114 8.31 3.23 8.02
C PRO A 114 7.95 2.45 9.28
N GLY A 115 8.45 1.21 9.39
CA GLY A 115 8.25 0.34 10.55
C GLY A 115 6.92 -0.40 10.59
N VAL A 116 5.98 -0.10 9.69
CA VAL A 116 4.76 -0.90 9.51
C VAL A 116 5.06 -2.02 8.53
N VAL A 117 4.98 -3.27 9.00
CA VAL A 117 5.09 -4.45 8.14
C VAL A 117 3.84 -4.56 7.29
N HIS A 118 4.02 -4.81 6.01
CA HIS A 118 2.89 -4.86 5.08
C HIS A 118 3.12 -5.81 3.92
N GLY A 119 2.03 -6.23 3.34
CA GLY A 119 2.01 -7.00 2.11
C GLY A 119 0.59 -7.11 1.58
N TYR A 120 0.46 -7.62 0.38
CA TYR A 120 -0.85 -7.80 -0.24
C TYR A 120 -0.93 -9.11 -1.01
N ARG A 121 -2.14 -9.65 -1.14
CA ARG A 121 -2.46 -10.86 -1.91
C ARG A 121 -3.57 -10.56 -2.90
N ASN A 122 -3.39 -11.00 -4.14
CA ASN A 122 -4.43 -10.91 -5.15
C ASN A 122 -5.53 -11.97 -4.87
N LEU A 123 -6.74 -11.50 -4.61
CA LEU A 123 -7.92 -12.34 -4.34
C LEU A 123 -8.68 -12.73 -5.62
N SER A 124 -8.35 -12.09 -6.75
CA SER A 124 -9.04 -12.31 -8.02
C SER A 124 -8.56 -13.57 -8.73
N ASP A 125 -9.35 -14.03 -9.67
CA ASP A 125 -9.04 -15.13 -10.61
C ASP A 125 -8.19 -14.68 -11.82
N ARG A 126 -7.81 -13.40 -11.88
CA ARG A 126 -7.02 -12.77 -12.94
C ARG A 126 -5.85 -11.95 -12.37
N PRO A 127 -4.83 -11.66 -13.21
CA PRO A 127 -3.75 -10.76 -12.80
C PRO A 127 -4.28 -9.39 -12.36
N GLY A 128 -3.78 -8.90 -11.25
CA GLY A 128 -4.15 -7.60 -10.70
C GLY A 128 -2.99 -6.61 -10.73
N LEU A 129 -3.30 -5.33 -10.84
CA LEU A 129 -2.35 -4.23 -10.98
C LEU A 129 -2.31 -3.38 -9.72
N VAL A 130 -1.08 -3.08 -9.28
CA VAL A 130 -0.79 -2.18 -8.15
C VAL A 130 0.28 -1.19 -8.58
N CYS A 131 0.07 0.09 -8.27
CA CYS A 131 1.09 1.12 -8.42
C CYS A 131 1.66 1.46 -7.04
N ASN A 132 2.97 1.70 -6.96
CA ASN A 132 3.59 2.27 -5.76
C ASN A 132 4.35 3.55 -6.11
N PHE A 133 4.17 4.56 -5.28
CA PHE A 133 4.79 5.88 -5.39
C PHE A 133 5.63 6.12 -4.11
N ALA A 134 6.83 5.54 -4.07
CA ALA A 134 7.69 5.60 -2.90
C ALA A 134 8.31 6.98 -2.72
N ASN A 135 8.41 7.44 -1.47
CA ASN A 135 9.05 8.73 -1.13
C ASN A 135 10.58 8.67 -1.13
N ARG A 136 11.18 7.52 -1.47
CA ARG A 136 12.64 7.31 -1.60
C ARG A 136 12.97 6.59 -2.88
N LEU A 137 14.19 6.84 -3.39
CA LEU A 137 14.71 6.12 -4.54
C LEU A 137 15.17 4.73 -4.13
N TYR A 138 14.74 3.70 -4.85
CA TYR A 138 15.26 2.35 -4.68
C TYR A 138 16.78 2.33 -4.83
N ARG A 139 17.49 1.90 -3.78
CA ARG A 139 18.96 1.91 -3.67
C ARG A 139 19.57 3.31 -3.81
N GLY A 140 18.82 4.37 -3.44
CA GLY A 140 19.32 5.75 -3.44
C GLY A 140 19.65 6.31 -4.83
N SER A 141 20.31 7.45 -4.83
CA SER A 141 20.74 8.12 -6.07
C SER A 141 21.73 7.25 -6.87
N GLY A 142 21.42 7.04 -8.14
CA GLY A 142 22.24 6.19 -9.02
C GLY A 142 22.28 4.72 -8.62
N ARG A 143 21.38 4.26 -7.74
CA ARG A 143 21.27 2.87 -7.25
C ARG A 143 22.54 2.37 -6.55
N ARG A 144 23.18 3.20 -5.73
CA ARG A 144 24.48 2.93 -5.07
C ARG A 144 24.35 2.67 -3.57
N GLU A 145 23.17 2.82 -3.00
CA GLU A 145 22.93 2.61 -1.57
C GLU A 145 22.40 1.18 -1.31
N PRO A 146 22.54 0.66 -0.07
CA PRO A 146 21.84 -0.54 0.35
C PRO A 146 20.32 -0.41 0.18
N VAL A 147 19.64 -1.54 0.01
CA VAL A 147 18.16 -1.56 -0.05
C VAL A 147 17.60 -1.23 1.33
N ASP A 148 16.63 -0.30 1.39
CA ASP A 148 15.90 0.05 2.61
C ASP A 148 14.67 -0.84 2.77
N GLU A 149 14.86 -2.16 2.83
CA GLU A 149 13.78 -3.13 2.92
C GLU A 149 14.14 -4.26 3.88
N ILE A 150 13.22 -4.62 4.76
CA ILE A 150 13.28 -5.78 5.66
C ILE A 150 12.28 -6.80 5.12
N ARG A 151 12.77 -7.91 4.59
CA ARG A 151 11.95 -8.96 3.97
C ARG A 151 11.59 -10.05 4.97
N PHE A 152 10.34 -10.11 5.35
CA PHE A 152 9.80 -11.17 6.19
C PHE A 152 9.31 -12.37 5.37
N GLU A 153 9.00 -12.19 4.11
CA GLU A 153 8.64 -13.25 3.17
C GLU A 153 9.76 -14.29 2.99
N ASP A 154 11.01 -13.87 3.13
CA ASP A 154 12.19 -14.74 3.01
C ASP A 154 12.56 -15.42 4.36
N THR A 155 11.80 -15.18 5.43
CA THR A 155 12.05 -15.71 6.77
C THR A 155 11.10 -16.88 7.08
N PRO A 156 11.60 -18.14 7.18
CA PRO A 156 10.74 -19.32 7.33
C PRO A 156 9.79 -19.26 8.54
N ASP A 157 10.28 -18.73 9.68
CA ASP A 157 9.53 -18.63 10.93
C ASP A 157 8.94 -17.24 11.19
N SER A 158 8.80 -16.42 10.12
CA SER A 158 8.18 -15.11 10.24
C SER A 158 6.78 -15.20 10.86
N PRO A 159 6.45 -14.37 11.86
CA PRO A 159 5.09 -14.31 12.41
C PRO A 159 4.11 -13.62 11.45
N PHE A 160 4.63 -12.97 10.40
CA PHE A 160 3.82 -12.26 9.42
C PHE A 160 3.52 -13.18 8.24
N ARG A 161 2.23 -13.42 7.98
CA ARG A 161 1.74 -14.29 6.90
C ARG A 161 0.64 -13.59 6.12
N LEU A 162 0.68 -13.70 4.79
CA LEU A 162 -0.42 -13.33 3.91
C LEU A 162 -1.32 -14.56 3.74
N GLU A 163 -2.55 -14.47 4.24
CA GLU A 163 -3.58 -15.51 4.13
C GLU A 163 -4.43 -15.35 2.86
#